data_2031a7c0562b9fd53fe6b0455afdd582
#
_entry.id   2031a7c0562b9fd53fe6b0455afdd582
#
_cell.length_a   1.000
_cell.length_b   1.000
_cell.length_c   1.000
_cell.angle_alpha   90.00
_cell.angle_beta   90.00
_cell.angle_gamma   90.00
#
_symmetry.space_group_name_H-M   'P 1'
#
loop_
_entity.id
_entity.type
_entity.pdbx_description
1 polymer ?
#
loop_
_entity_poly.entity_id
_entity_poly.type
_entity_poly.pdbx_seq_one_letter_code
_entity_poly.pdbx_strand_id
1 'polypeptide(L)'
;FGYDQYQANIFKVTKDAEIDIDNDVSTNLIQKLEKGLKNRRKGKPVRFIYDKEMDAGLLEFLIRKMNLSKRDNLIPGGRIHNFRHFMDFPSQVFNGESKRRKSFEHPLLVGKRVTDVVMERDIMLHFPYHSFNPLIDMLREAAIDPEVTTIKLTAYRLAKSSKIINALINAVRNGKQVTVMLELRARFDEEANLAWKERLEEEGVKV
;
A
#
# COMPACT_ATOMS: atom_id res chain seq x y z
N PHE A 1 23.53 15.16 -23.98
CA PHE A 1 22.44 16.12 -24.24
C PHE A 1 22.87 17.28 -25.15
N GLY A 2 24.14 17.42 -25.52
CA GLY A 2 24.62 18.48 -26.42
C GLY A 2 24.72 19.87 -25.81
N TYR A 3 24.73 19.97 -24.47
CA TYR A 3 24.89 21.20 -23.70
C TYR A 3 26.15 21.12 -22.84
N ASP A 4 26.93 22.19 -22.79
CA ASP A 4 28.16 22.29 -22.01
C ASP A 4 27.92 22.72 -20.57
N GLN A 5 26.74 23.28 -20.29
CA GLN A 5 26.34 23.75 -18.97
C GLN A 5 24.91 23.30 -18.64
N TYR A 6 24.68 22.94 -17.37
CA TYR A 6 23.36 22.60 -16.88
C TYR A 6 23.20 23.09 -15.44
N GLN A 7 21.98 23.44 -15.08
CA GLN A 7 21.57 23.72 -13.71
C GLN A 7 20.42 22.80 -13.32
N ALA A 8 20.46 22.25 -12.12
CA ALA A 8 19.45 21.38 -11.60
C ALA A 8 18.85 21.96 -10.31
N ASN A 9 17.54 22.14 -10.31
CA ASN A 9 16.78 22.62 -9.16
C ASN A 9 15.70 21.63 -8.78
N ILE A 10 15.40 21.55 -7.50
CA ILE A 10 14.39 20.64 -6.95
C ILE A 10 13.11 21.41 -6.67
N PHE A 11 11.98 20.82 -7.02
CA PHE A 11 10.68 21.31 -6.58
C PHE A 11 9.79 20.13 -6.14
N LYS A 12 8.78 20.43 -5.33
CA LYS A 12 7.78 19.46 -4.86
C LYS A 12 6.38 20.01 -5.07
N VAL A 13 5.56 19.23 -5.73
CA VAL A 13 4.14 19.53 -5.93
C VAL A 13 3.30 18.62 -5.02
N THR A 14 2.39 19.23 -4.26
CA THR A 14 1.32 18.51 -3.58
C THR A 14 0.02 18.80 -4.32
N LYS A 15 -0.67 17.76 -4.75
CA LYS A 15 -1.98 17.86 -5.37
C LYS A 15 -3.05 17.63 -4.34
N ASP A 16 -4.24 18.14 -4.62
CA ASP A 16 -5.42 17.79 -3.84
C ASP A 16 -5.64 16.28 -3.90
N ALA A 17 -5.78 15.67 -2.73
CA ALA A 17 -5.88 14.23 -2.56
C ALA A 17 -7.26 13.79 -2.08
N GLU A 18 -8.21 14.71 -1.95
CA GLU A 18 -9.56 14.36 -1.54
C GLU A 18 -10.27 13.56 -2.65
N ILE A 19 -10.86 12.44 -2.26
CA ILE A 19 -11.73 11.67 -3.13
C ILE A 19 -13.15 12.14 -2.82
N ASP A 20 -13.66 13.09 -3.61
CA ASP A 20 -15.08 13.41 -3.61
C ASP A 20 -15.85 12.21 -4.14
N ILE A 21 -16.55 11.53 -3.24
CA ILE A 21 -17.50 10.51 -3.61
C ILE A 21 -18.82 11.24 -3.82
N ASP A 22 -19.11 11.51 -5.08
CA ASP A 22 -20.37 12.09 -5.51
C ASP A 22 -21.56 11.30 -4.93
N ASN A 23 -22.53 11.98 -4.34
CA ASN A 23 -23.74 11.39 -3.75
C ASN A 23 -24.73 10.86 -4.79
N ASP A 24 -24.31 10.72 -6.04
CA ASP A 24 -25.13 10.15 -7.10
C ASP A 24 -25.44 8.66 -6.78
N VAL A 25 -26.73 8.40 -6.58
CA VAL A 25 -27.24 7.08 -6.18
C VAL A 25 -27.20 6.07 -7.34
N SER A 26 -26.99 6.54 -8.57
CA SER A 26 -27.06 5.72 -9.79
C SER A 26 -25.76 4.93 -10.09
N THR A 27 -24.64 5.33 -9.53
CA THR A 27 -23.33 4.72 -9.80
C THR A 27 -22.87 3.83 -8.65
N ASN A 28 -22.32 2.64 -8.96
CA ASN A 28 -21.77 1.71 -7.96
C ASN A 28 -20.59 2.35 -7.22
N LEU A 29 -20.45 2.09 -5.92
CA LEU A 29 -19.39 2.59 -5.04
C LEU A 29 -17.99 2.35 -5.64
N ILE A 30 -17.77 1.20 -6.27
CA ILE A 30 -16.48 0.84 -6.89
C ILE A 30 -16.14 1.81 -8.03
N GLN A 31 -17.09 2.06 -8.94
CA GLN A 31 -16.89 2.99 -10.05
C GLN A 31 -16.62 4.42 -9.57
N LYS A 32 -17.26 4.81 -8.46
CA LYS A 32 -17.00 6.12 -7.82
C LYS A 32 -15.60 6.19 -7.26
N LEU A 33 -15.12 5.14 -6.59
CA LEU A 33 -13.75 5.05 -6.06
C LEU A 33 -12.71 5.10 -7.19
N GLU A 34 -12.91 4.35 -8.27
CA GLU A 34 -12.03 4.37 -9.44
C GLU A 34 -11.97 5.76 -10.10
N LYS A 35 -13.14 6.39 -10.28
CA LYS A 35 -13.24 7.76 -10.80
C LYS A 35 -12.53 8.74 -9.87
N GLY A 36 -12.74 8.62 -8.55
CA GLY A 36 -12.07 9.42 -7.53
C GLY A 36 -10.55 9.25 -7.56
N LEU A 37 -10.04 8.02 -7.69
CA LEU A 37 -8.61 7.72 -7.83
C LEU A 37 -8.02 8.32 -9.12
N LYS A 38 -8.72 8.21 -10.25
CA LYS A 38 -8.32 8.85 -11.52
C LYS A 38 -8.28 10.38 -11.40
N ASN A 39 -9.26 10.97 -10.73
CA ASN A 39 -9.34 12.41 -10.49
C ASN A 39 -8.22 12.89 -9.55
N ARG A 40 -7.88 12.11 -8.52
CA ARG A 40 -6.73 12.41 -7.63
C ARG A 40 -5.41 12.52 -8.41
N ARG A 41 -5.18 11.67 -9.40
CA ARG A 41 -3.98 11.77 -10.28
C ARG A 41 -3.97 13.06 -11.11
N LYS A 42 -5.15 13.57 -11.49
CA LYS A 42 -5.34 14.81 -12.25
C LYS A 42 -5.59 16.04 -11.37
N GLY A 43 -5.64 15.86 -10.05
CA GLY A 43 -5.97 16.90 -9.08
C GLY A 43 -5.11 18.16 -9.26
N LYS A 44 -5.70 19.31 -8.99
CA LYS A 44 -5.02 20.60 -9.06
C LYS A 44 -3.87 20.66 -8.04
N PRO A 45 -2.74 21.23 -8.39
CA PRO A 45 -1.70 21.51 -7.42
C PRO A 45 -2.22 22.48 -6.35
N VAL A 46 -2.11 22.09 -5.08
CA VAL A 46 -2.50 22.95 -3.94
C VAL A 46 -1.32 23.48 -3.18
N ARG A 47 -0.12 22.98 -3.45
CA ARG A 47 1.12 23.43 -2.84
C ARG A 47 2.30 23.16 -3.76
N PHE A 48 3.13 24.18 -3.98
CA PHE A 48 4.34 24.12 -4.76
C PHE A 48 5.52 24.65 -3.93
N ILE A 49 6.46 23.79 -3.59
CA ILE A 49 7.68 24.15 -2.89
C ILE A 49 8.81 24.09 -3.92
N TYR A 50 9.63 25.13 -3.98
CA TYR A 50 10.71 25.22 -4.95
C TYR A 50 12.01 25.67 -4.29
N ASP A 51 13.13 25.32 -4.89
CA ASP A 51 14.44 25.82 -4.47
C ASP A 51 14.49 27.34 -4.65
N LYS A 52 14.69 28.08 -3.56
CA LYS A 52 14.73 29.56 -3.61
C LYS A 52 15.83 30.13 -4.52
N GLU A 53 16.85 29.33 -4.85
CA GLU A 53 17.94 29.66 -5.76
C GLU A 53 17.63 29.30 -7.22
N MET A 54 16.40 28.80 -7.50
CA MET A 54 15.95 28.52 -8.85
C MET A 54 15.90 29.80 -9.69
N ASP A 55 16.36 29.70 -10.93
CA ASP A 55 16.26 30.81 -11.88
C ASP A 55 14.81 31.30 -12.03
N ALA A 56 14.64 32.63 -12.06
CA ALA A 56 13.29 33.24 -12.10
C ALA A 56 12.53 32.85 -13.38
N GLY A 57 13.19 32.77 -14.52
CA GLY A 57 12.57 32.36 -15.78
C GLY A 57 12.13 30.91 -15.76
N LEU A 58 12.91 30.02 -15.15
CA LEU A 58 12.55 28.62 -14.94
C LEU A 58 11.35 28.51 -14.00
N LEU A 59 11.34 29.29 -12.92
CA LEU A 59 10.21 29.30 -11.97
C LEU A 59 8.92 29.76 -12.65
N GLU A 60 8.96 30.87 -13.41
CA GLU A 60 7.81 31.37 -14.15
C GLU A 60 7.30 30.36 -15.19
N PHE A 61 8.23 29.72 -15.90
CA PHE A 61 7.90 28.65 -16.84
C PHE A 61 7.14 27.52 -16.16
N LEU A 62 7.62 27.04 -14.99
CA LEU A 62 6.97 25.97 -14.23
C LEU A 62 5.59 26.38 -13.72
N ILE A 63 5.45 27.59 -13.16
CA ILE A 63 4.18 28.14 -12.70
C ILE A 63 3.16 28.14 -13.84
N ARG A 64 3.54 28.65 -15.00
CA ARG A 64 2.69 28.71 -16.17
C ARG A 64 2.32 27.33 -16.71
N LYS A 65 3.31 26.41 -16.83
CA LYS A 65 3.10 25.06 -17.37
C LYS A 65 2.26 24.17 -16.46
N MET A 66 2.36 24.36 -15.15
CA MET A 66 1.58 23.64 -14.16
C MET A 66 0.24 24.31 -13.84
N ASN A 67 -0.05 25.43 -14.50
CA ASN A 67 -1.27 26.24 -14.27
C ASN A 67 -1.45 26.62 -12.79
N LEU A 68 -0.33 27.00 -12.14
CA LEU A 68 -0.32 27.46 -10.76
C LEU A 68 -0.77 28.92 -10.70
N SER A 69 -1.60 29.26 -9.74
CA SER A 69 -2.00 30.65 -9.48
C SER A 69 -1.23 31.24 -8.30
N LYS A 70 -1.23 32.56 -8.18
CA LYS A 70 -0.65 33.25 -7.00
C LYS A 70 -1.39 32.88 -5.68
N ARG A 71 -2.59 32.28 -5.77
CA ARG A 71 -3.36 31.79 -4.63
C ARG A 71 -2.91 30.41 -4.19
N ASP A 72 -2.22 29.66 -5.07
CA ASP A 72 -1.63 28.39 -4.71
C ASP A 72 -0.44 28.66 -3.79
N ASN A 73 -0.24 27.82 -2.80
CA ASN A 73 0.86 27.96 -1.85
C ASN A 73 2.21 27.78 -2.56
N LEU A 74 2.76 28.87 -3.09
CA LEU A 74 4.11 28.93 -3.66
C LEU A 74 5.10 29.20 -2.53
N ILE A 75 5.88 28.21 -2.15
CA ILE A 75 6.75 28.28 -0.98
C ILE A 75 8.21 28.17 -1.41
N PRO A 76 9.01 29.26 -1.27
CA PRO A 76 10.44 29.14 -1.44
C PRO A 76 11.04 28.29 -0.32
N GLY A 77 11.85 27.31 -0.68
CA GLY A 77 12.48 26.38 0.23
C GLY A 77 13.97 26.22 0.00
N GLY A 78 14.58 25.25 0.65
CA GLY A 78 15.96 24.86 0.38
C GLY A 78 16.06 23.87 -0.79
N ARG A 79 17.20 23.21 -0.92
CA ARG A 79 17.43 22.20 -1.97
C ARG A 79 16.81 20.84 -1.66
N ILE A 80 16.43 20.58 -0.41
CA ILE A 80 15.84 19.31 0.03
C ILE A 80 14.44 19.57 0.59
N HIS A 81 13.42 19.03 -0.07
CA HIS A 81 12.02 19.26 0.30
C HIS A 81 11.28 18.00 0.77
N ASN A 82 11.80 16.82 0.48
CA ASN A 82 11.09 15.57 0.73
C ASN A 82 11.92 14.62 1.59
N PHE A 83 11.86 14.84 2.90
CA PHE A 83 12.58 13.97 3.87
C PHE A 83 12.14 12.50 3.83
N ARG A 84 10.97 12.21 3.26
CA ARG A 84 10.54 10.82 3.06
C ARG A 84 11.53 10.00 2.23
N HIS A 85 12.27 10.63 1.31
CA HIS A 85 13.29 9.95 0.52
C HIS A 85 14.44 9.39 1.37
N PHE A 86 14.64 9.92 2.58
CA PHE A 86 15.63 9.36 3.51
C PHE A 86 15.21 8.01 4.11
N MET A 87 13.94 7.58 3.96
CA MET A 87 13.52 6.24 4.35
C MET A 87 14.12 5.16 3.43
N ASP A 88 14.40 5.53 2.17
CA ASP A 88 15.00 4.66 1.15
C ASP A 88 16.48 4.99 0.94
N PHE A 89 17.14 5.59 1.95
CA PHE A 89 18.54 5.96 1.87
C PHE A 89 19.41 4.71 1.67
N PRO A 90 20.37 4.73 0.71
CA PRO A 90 21.17 3.55 0.40
C PRO A 90 21.94 3.06 1.64
N SER A 91 21.72 1.79 2.00
CA SER A 91 22.35 1.19 3.19
C SER A 91 23.88 1.16 3.10
N GLN A 92 24.43 1.19 1.87
CA GLN A 92 25.88 1.21 1.61
C GLN A 92 26.56 2.48 2.17
N VAL A 93 25.83 3.56 2.39
CA VAL A 93 26.36 4.80 2.99
C VAL A 93 26.55 4.66 4.50
N PHE A 94 25.85 3.72 5.12
CA PHE A 94 25.97 3.45 6.55
C PHE A 94 26.95 2.29 6.75
N ASN A 95 28.12 2.57 7.30
CA ASN A 95 29.16 1.58 7.65
C ASN A 95 28.75 0.63 8.79
N GLY A 96 27.47 0.37 8.95
CA GLY A 96 26.94 -0.52 9.98
C GLY A 96 25.81 -1.37 9.42
N GLU A 97 25.90 -2.68 9.62
CA GLU A 97 24.75 -3.55 9.42
C GLU A 97 23.60 -3.04 10.28
N SER A 98 22.52 -2.60 9.63
CA SER A 98 21.26 -2.40 10.34
C SER A 98 20.88 -3.75 10.95
N LYS A 99 21.15 -3.95 12.21
CA LYS A 99 20.71 -5.12 12.98
C LYS A 99 19.20 -5.03 13.14
N ARG A 100 18.47 -5.25 12.05
CA ARG A 100 17.02 -5.45 12.14
C ARG A 100 16.82 -6.65 13.06
N ARG A 101 16.18 -6.43 14.19
CA ARG A 101 15.78 -7.52 15.07
C ARG A 101 14.93 -8.49 14.25
N LYS A 102 15.35 -9.75 14.18
CA LYS A 102 14.54 -10.80 13.58
C LYS A 102 13.32 -11.04 14.48
N SER A 103 12.17 -11.25 13.88
CA SER A 103 11.00 -11.76 14.61
C SER A 103 11.33 -13.15 15.13
N PHE A 104 10.83 -13.49 16.31
CA PHE A 104 11.01 -14.84 16.89
C PHE A 104 9.76 -15.69 16.67
N GLU A 105 9.94 -16.99 16.63
CA GLU A 105 8.86 -17.94 16.51
C GLU A 105 8.22 -18.19 17.87
N HIS A 106 6.90 -18.36 17.89
CA HIS A 106 6.21 -18.68 19.14
C HIS A 106 6.57 -20.11 19.59
N PRO A 107 7.07 -20.31 20.84
CA PRO A 107 7.63 -21.59 21.28
C PRO A 107 6.71 -22.80 21.10
N LEU A 108 5.39 -22.62 21.25
CA LEU A 108 4.40 -23.67 21.08
C LEU A 108 4.16 -24.08 19.62
N LEU A 109 4.60 -23.26 18.64
CA LEU A 109 4.37 -23.47 17.21
C LEU A 109 5.58 -24.00 16.46
N VAL A 110 6.77 -23.99 17.09
CA VAL A 110 8.00 -24.46 16.44
C VAL A 110 7.89 -25.95 16.08
N GLY A 111 8.02 -26.25 14.77
CA GLY A 111 8.02 -27.62 14.26
C GLY A 111 6.68 -28.35 14.34
N LYS A 112 5.59 -27.63 14.58
CA LYS A 112 4.22 -28.20 14.66
C LYS A 112 3.31 -27.61 13.61
N ARG A 113 2.25 -28.35 13.25
CA ARG A 113 1.14 -27.79 12.50
C ARG A 113 0.38 -26.80 13.39
N VAL A 114 0.11 -25.63 12.85
CA VAL A 114 -0.57 -24.56 13.60
C VAL A 114 -1.99 -24.98 13.95
N THR A 115 -2.69 -25.63 13.03
CA THR A 115 -4.06 -26.13 13.23
C THR A 115 -4.13 -27.10 14.39
N ASP A 116 -3.20 -28.04 14.53
CA ASP A 116 -3.20 -29.00 15.62
C ASP A 116 -3.07 -28.30 16.98
N VAL A 117 -2.18 -27.29 17.06
CA VAL A 117 -1.93 -26.55 18.32
C VAL A 117 -3.14 -25.67 18.70
N VAL A 118 -3.79 -25.00 17.74
CA VAL A 118 -4.94 -24.14 18.04
C VAL A 118 -6.21 -24.93 18.35
N MET A 119 -6.29 -26.19 17.96
CA MET A 119 -7.37 -27.09 18.39
C MET A 119 -7.23 -27.53 19.86
N GLU A 120 -6.00 -27.52 20.40
CA GLU A 120 -5.73 -27.87 21.79
C GLU A 120 -5.82 -26.67 22.75
N ARG A 121 -5.42 -25.46 22.28
CA ARG A 121 -5.35 -24.26 23.10
C ARG A 121 -5.32 -22.97 22.32
N ASP A 122 -5.68 -21.88 22.97
CA ASP A 122 -5.54 -20.53 22.41
C ASP A 122 -4.08 -20.13 22.27
N ILE A 123 -3.74 -19.48 21.15
CA ILE A 123 -2.41 -18.94 20.87
C ILE A 123 -2.53 -17.42 20.64
N MET A 124 -1.73 -16.68 21.39
CA MET A 124 -1.60 -15.23 21.21
C MET A 124 -0.30 -14.90 20.47
N LEU A 125 -0.40 -14.21 19.35
CA LEU A 125 0.75 -13.69 18.60
C LEU A 125 0.83 -12.18 18.77
N HIS A 126 2.05 -11.68 19.00
CA HIS A 126 2.31 -10.24 19.19
C HIS A 126 3.21 -9.73 18.05
N PHE A 127 2.62 -9.04 17.08
CA PHE A 127 3.34 -8.45 15.94
C PHE A 127 3.87 -7.05 16.27
N PRO A 128 5.05 -6.67 15.76
CA PRO A 128 5.93 -7.38 14.80
C PRO A 128 6.96 -8.31 15.46
N TYR A 129 6.89 -8.56 16.75
CA TYR A 129 7.89 -9.32 17.51
C TYR A 129 7.82 -10.83 17.19
N HIS A 130 6.62 -11.41 17.18
CA HIS A 130 6.43 -12.76 16.68
C HIS A 130 6.47 -12.80 15.15
N SER A 131 6.93 -13.92 14.60
CA SER A 131 6.83 -14.21 13.17
C SER A 131 5.38 -14.22 12.72
N PHE A 132 5.13 -13.68 11.53
CA PHE A 132 3.81 -13.71 10.89
C PHE A 132 3.54 -15.03 10.16
N ASN A 133 4.57 -15.88 10.01
CA ASN A 133 4.45 -17.17 9.30
C ASN A 133 3.35 -18.07 9.84
N PRO A 134 3.13 -18.20 11.17
CA PRO A 134 2.08 -19.08 11.69
C PRO A 134 0.68 -18.75 11.13
N LEU A 135 0.35 -17.47 10.91
CA LEU A 135 -0.92 -17.11 10.29
C LEU A 135 -1.01 -17.59 8.83
N ILE A 136 0.10 -17.46 8.10
CA ILE A 136 0.18 -17.91 6.71
C ILE A 136 0.10 -19.44 6.64
N ASP A 137 0.79 -20.13 7.54
CA ASP A 137 0.85 -21.58 7.59
C ASP A 137 -0.52 -22.16 7.99
N MET A 138 -1.22 -21.56 8.95
CA MET A 138 -2.60 -21.92 9.29
C MET A 138 -3.54 -21.83 8.06
N LEU A 139 -3.42 -20.77 7.26
CA LEU A 139 -4.23 -20.65 6.05
C LEU A 139 -3.86 -21.68 4.98
N ARG A 140 -2.58 -22.04 4.87
CA ARG A 140 -2.10 -23.09 3.96
C ARG A 140 -2.57 -24.47 4.41
N GLU A 141 -2.49 -24.75 5.70
CA GLU A 141 -3.00 -25.98 6.30
C GLU A 141 -4.50 -26.08 6.05
N ALA A 142 -5.27 -25.02 6.34
CA ALA A 142 -6.70 -24.97 6.09
C ALA A 142 -7.05 -25.14 4.60
N ALA A 143 -6.20 -24.69 3.69
CA ALA A 143 -6.44 -24.84 2.25
C ALA A 143 -6.38 -26.30 1.78
N ILE A 144 -5.61 -27.15 2.44
CA ILE A 144 -5.44 -28.57 2.06
C ILE A 144 -6.18 -29.55 2.99
N ASP A 145 -6.56 -29.13 4.18
CA ASP A 145 -7.22 -29.98 5.17
C ASP A 145 -8.64 -30.36 4.71
N PRO A 146 -9.00 -31.63 4.54
CA PRO A 146 -10.33 -32.05 4.10
C PRO A 146 -11.46 -31.68 5.08
N GLU A 147 -11.16 -31.54 6.38
CA GLU A 147 -12.14 -31.16 7.40
C GLU A 147 -12.51 -29.67 7.33
N VAL A 148 -11.67 -28.83 6.71
CA VAL A 148 -11.95 -27.41 6.53
C VAL A 148 -12.80 -27.22 5.27
N THR A 149 -14.01 -26.74 5.42
CA THR A 149 -14.93 -26.46 4.32
C THR A 149 -14.97 -24.98 3.93
N THR A 150 -14.74 -24.10 4.90
CA THR A 150 -14.94 -22.66 4.71
C THR A 150 -13.83 -21.85 5.38
N ILE A 151 -13.35 -20.81 4.70
CA ILE A 151 -12.42 -19.81 5.24
C ILE A 151 -13.07 -18.42 5.14
N LYS A 152 -13.12 -17.69 6.23
CA LYS A 152 -13.59 -16.30 6.29
C LYS A 152 -12.49 -15.41 6.84
N LEU A 153 -12.18 -14.32 6.14
CA LEU A 153 -11.10 -13.41 6.50
C LEU A 153 -11.54 -11.96 6.32
N THR A 154 -11.17 -11.11 7.28
CA THR A 154 -11.27 -9.65 7.14
C THR A 154 -9.88 -9.08 6.99
N ALA A 155 -9.68 -8.25 5.96
CA ALA A 155 -8.41 -7.58 5.70
C ALA A 155 -8.61 -6.09 5.47
N TYR A 156 -7.86 -5.28 6.22
CA TYR A 156 -7.83 -3.83 6.05
C TYR A 156 -6.76 -3.40 5.03
N ARG A 157 -5.56 -3.96 5.15
CA ARG A 157 -4.43 -3.72 4.25
C ARG A 157 -3.72 -5.02 3.93
N LEU A 158 -3.40 -5.18 2.65
CA LEU A 158 -2.68 -6.34 2.15
C LEU A 158 -1.37 -5.89 1.48
N ALA A 159 -0.31 -6.68 1.66
CA ALA A 159 0.95 -6.43 0.97
C ALA A 159 0.78 -6.59 -0.55
N LYS A 160 1.56 -5.86 -1.34
CA LYS A 160 1.55 -5.97 -2.82
C LYS A 160 1.84 -7.41 -3.30
N SER A 161 2.64 -8.16 -2.56
CA SER A 161 2.89 -9.59 -2.78
C SER A 161 2.45 -10.36 -1.55
N SER A 162 1.14 -10.61 -1.45
CA SER A 162 0.53 -11.19 -0.26
C SER A 162 0.53 -12.70 -0.31
N LYS A 163 1.23 -13.34 0.63
CA LYS A 163 1.18 -14.79 0.83
C LYS A 163 -0.20 -15.25 1.33
N ILE A 164 -0.93 -14.37 2.03
CA ILE A 164 -2.32 -14.63 2.46
C ILE A 164 -3.20 -14.82 1.24
N ILE A 165 -3.17 -13.89 0.28
CA ILE A 165 -3.98 -13.99 -0.95
C ILE A 165 -3.68 -15.29 -1.69
N ASN A 166 -2.41 -15.66 -1.83
CA ASN A 166 -2.04 -16.91 -2.48
C ASN A 166 -2.60 -18.13 -1.75
N ALA A 167 -2.59 -18.13 -0.41
CA ALA A 167 -3.18 -19.22 0.37
C ALA A 167 -4.71 -19.31 0.18
N LEU A 168 -5.40 -18.16 0.13
CA LEU A 168 -6.85 -18.12 -0.09
C LEU A 168 -7.24 -18.60 -1.51
N ILE A 169 -6.50 -18.19 -2.53
CA ILE A 169 -6.69 -18.67 -3.91
C ILE A 169 -6.49 -20.20 -3.97
N ASN A 170 -5.43 -20.72 -3.34
CA ASN A 170 -5.20 -22.16 -3.28
C ASN A 170 -6.34 -22.88 -2.56
N ALA A 171 -6.91 -22.28 -1.51
CA ALA A 171 -8.05 -22.84 -0.81
C ALA A 171 -9.28 -23.00 -1.73
N VAL A 172 -9.60 -21.96 -2.51
CA VAL A 172 -10.70 -22.04 -3.50
C VAL A 172 -10.43 -23.12 -4.54
N ARG A 173 -9.20 -23.17 -5.07
CA ARG A 173 -8.80 -24.21 -6.06
C ARG A 173 -8.86 -25.63 -5.50
N ASN A 174 -8.74 -25.78 -4.17
CA ASN A 174 -8.95 -27.04 -3.46
C ASN A 174 -10.41 -27.26 -3.01
N GLY A 175 -11.36 -26.50 -3.56
CA GLY A 175 -12.79 -26.67 -3.32
C GLY A 175 -13.32 -26.06 -2.02
N LYS A 176 -12.55 -25.22 -1.33
CA LYS A 176 -13.01 -24.53 -0.12
C LYS A 176 -13.88 -23.31 -0.47
N GLN A 177 -14.88 -23.04 0.36
CA GLN A 177 -15.62 -21.77 0.28
C GLN A 177 -14.80 -20.67 0.97
N VAL A 178 -14.40 -19.66 0.21
CA VAL A 178 -13.61 -18.55 0.75
C VAL A 178 -14.40 -17.24 0.65
N THR A 179 -14.51 -16.55 1.80
CA THR A 179 -15.12 -15.22 1.86
C THR A 179 -14.11 -14.23 2.46
N VAL A 180 -13.88 -13.12 1.77
CA VAL A 180 -12.97 -12.07 2.21
C VAL A 180 -13.71 -10.76 2.32
N MET A 181 -13.62 -10.09 3.47
CA MET A 181 -14.10 -8.71 3.64
C MET A 181 -12.90 -7.78 3.50
N LEU A 182 -12.95 -6.87 2.52
CA LEU A 182 -11.93 -5.87 2.26
C LEU A 182 -12.44 -4.47 2.58
N GLU A 183 -11.58 -3.64 3.19
CA GLU A 183 -11.82 -2.21 3.33
C GLU A 183 -11.35 -1.47 2.08
N LEU A 184 -12.28 -1.14 1.18
CA LEU A 184 -11.96 -0.48 -0.09
C LEU A 184 -11.46 0.97 0.09
N ARG A 185 -11.81 1.61 1.21
CA ARG A 185 -11.38 2.97 1.53
C ARG A 185 -10.20 3.02 2.51
N ALA A 186 -9.41 1.96 2.58
CA ALA A 186 -8.18 1.96 3.37
C ALA A 186 -7.24 3.05 2.84
N ARG A 187 -7.07 4.13 3.62
CA ARG A 187 -6.34 5.34 3.20
C ARG A 187 -4.94 4.99 2.71
N PHE A 188 -4.61 5.43 1.50
CA PHE A 188 -3.38 5.18 0.72
C PHE A 188 -3.26 3.78 0.08
N ASP A 189 -4.18 2.85 0.37
CA ASP A 189 -4.16 1.51 -0.19
C ASP A 189 -5.42 1.20 -1.02
N GLU A 190 -6.23 2.22 -1.34
CA GLU A 190 -7.49 2.08 -2.06
C GLU A 190 -7.29 1.37 -3.42
N GLU A 191 -6.27 1.78 -4.17
CA GLU A 191 -5.94 1.20 -5.49
C GLU A 191 -5.48 -0.27 -5.35
N ALA A 192 -4.68 -0.56 -4.33
CA ALA A 192 -4.21 -1.92 -4.06
C ALA A 192 -5.35 -2.85 -3.64
N ASN A 193 -6.26 -2.38 -2.77
CA ASN A 193 -7.38 -3.18 -2.31
C ASN A 193 -8.42 -3.42 -3.41
N LEU A 194 -8.64 -2.46 -4.33
CA LEU A 194 -9.47 -2.67 -5.52
C LEU A 194 -8.88 -3.75 -6.44
N ALA A 195 -7.58 -3.68 -6.73
CA ALA A 195 -6.89 -4.69 -7.54
C ALA A 195 -6.95 -6.09 -6.90
N TRP A 196 -6.83 -6.18 -5.57
CA TRP A 196 -6.97 -7.45 -4.86
C TRP A 196 -8.41 -7.96 -4.90
N LYS A 197 -9.41 -7.08 -4.80
CA LYS A 197 -10.82 -7.46 -4.95
C LYS A 197 -11.07 -8.13 -6.30
N GLU A 198 -10.71 -7.46 -7.39
CA GLU A 198 -10.88 -7.99 -8.74
C GLU A 198 -10.22 -9.37 -8.89
N ARG A 199 -8.96 -9.47 -8.50
CA ARG A 199 -8.22 -10.73 -8.59
C ARG A 199 -8.82 -11.86 -7.77
N LEU A 200 -9.31 -11.58 -6.56
CA LEU A 200 -9.94 -12.57 -5.71
C LEU A 200 -11.27 -13.07 -6.31
N GLU A 201 -12.07 -12.15 -6.86
CA GLU A 201 -13.34 -12.51 -7.53
C GLU A 201 -13.10 -13.35 -8.79
N GLU A 202 -12.09 -13.01 -9.61
CA GLU A 202 -11.67 -13.81 -10.78
C GLU A 202 -11.31 -15.26 -10.41
N GLU A 203 -10.73 -15.46 -9.23
CA GLU A 203 -10.36 -16.78 -8.72
C GLU A 203 -11.50 -17.48 -7.95
N GLY A 204 -12.71 -16.87 -7.90
CA GLY A 204 -13.89 -17.48 -7.28
C GLY A 204 -14.02 -17.25 -5.77
N VAL A 205 -13.26 -16.33 -5.20
CA VAL A 205 -13.42 -15.89 -3.81
C VAL A 205 -14.60 -14.93 -3.71
N LYS A 206 -15.44 -15.10 -2.71
CA LYS A 206 -16.50 -14.13 -2.38
C LYS A 206 -15.88 -12.95 -1.66
N VAL A 207 -15.96 -11.74 -2.25
CA VAL A 207 -15.45 -10.51 -1.65
C VAL A 207 -16.57 -9.55 -1.31
#